data_3f73c3cfef1026cabefe97fa5888cf7b
#
_entry.id   3f73c3cfef1026cabefe97fa5888cf7b
#
_cell.length_a   1.000
_cell.length_b   1.000
_cell.length_c   1.000
_cell.angle_alpha   90.00
_cell.angle_beta   90.00
_cell.angle_gamma   90.00
#
_symmetry.space_group_name_H-M   'P 1'
#
loop_
_entity.id
_entity.type
_entity.pdbx_description
1 polymer ?
#
loop_
_entity_poly.entity_id
_entity_poly.type
_entity_poly.pdbx_seq_one_letter_code
_entity_poly.pdbx_strand_id
1 'polypeptide(L)'
;DPELKEYRTRPYTHALSSGIEKYKPDGFLMGATAIGRDRGPRVCARIHTGLTADCTQLEIGDCPLVPTPGKEQKHNQLLMTRPAFGGNTIATIACPEFRPQMATVRPGVMQKLPREAGRKAEIEEFNPGFVPNEKYVEIMEVVKAVSNVADIMDAKILVSGGRGVGSPENFKILDELAEAIGGTVSCSRAVVDAGWKPKDLQVGQTGKTVRPHVYFAIGISGAIQHVAGMEESDIIIAINKDESAPIFDVADYGVVGDLNKIVPVLTQKIKEAKAAAGK
;
A
#
# COMPACT_ATOMS: atom_id res chain seq x y z
N ASP A 1 7.04 -3.41 -26.85
CA ASP A 1 8.18 -2.78 -27.52
C ASP A 1 9.44 -2.97 -26.67
N PRO A 2 10.61 -3.33 -27.26
CA PRO A 2 11.87 -3.52 -26.54
C PRO A 2 12.32 -2.30 -25.73
N GLU A 3 11.96 -1.09 -26.14
CA GLU A 3 12.26 0.16 -25.43
C GLU A 3 11.56 0.26 -24.07
N LEU A 4 10.51 -0.50 -23.85
CA LEU A 4 9.75 -0.57 -22.61
C LEU A 4 10.11 -1.78 -21.74
N LYS A 5 11.19 -2.52 -22.06
CA LYS A 5 11.61 -3.67 -21.26
C LYS A 5 12.02 -3.26 -19.84
N GLU A 6 12.85 -2.22 -19.76
CA GLU A 6 13.28 -1.65 -18.49
C GLU A 6 12.70 -0.25 -18.32
N TYR A 7 12.36 0.10 -17.08
CA TYR A 7 11.73 1.39 -16.81
C TYR A 7 12.66 2.57 -17.06
N ARG A 8 12.19 3.49 -17.89
CA ARG A 8 12.76 4.82 -18.07
C ARG A 8 11.63 5.83 -18.19
N THR A 9 11.69 6.92 -17.47
CA THR A 9 10.58 7.89 -17.34
C THR A 9 10.09 8.40 -18.69
N ARG A 10 10.98 8.79 -19.60
CA ARG A 10 10.59 9.39 -20.89
C ARG A 10 9.91 8.44 -21.86
N PRO A 11 10.47 7.26 -22.20
CA PRO A 11 9.80 6.32 -23.11
C PRO A 11 8.43 5.87 -22.59
N TYR A 12 8.33 5.60 -21.28
CA TYR A 12 7.04 5.25 -20.68
C TYR A 12 6.04 6.41 -20.71
N THR A 13 6.50 7.65 -20.44
CA THR A 13 5.64 8.83 -20.54
C THR A 13 5.13 9.03 -21.96
N HIS A 14 6.01 8.87 -22.97
CA HIS A 14 5.62 8.96 -24.36
C HIS A 14 4.55 7.93 -24.74
N ALA A 15 4.81 6.66 -24.44
CA ALA A 15 3.87 5.58 -24.75
C ALA A 15 2.49 5.81 -24.11
N LEU A 16 2.46 6.22 -22.84
CA LEU A 16 1.20 6.47 -22.13
C LEU A 16 0.49 7.71 -22.65
N SER A 17 1.20 8.81 -22.89
CA SER A 17 0.60 10.05 -23.42
C SER A 17 0.04 9.84 -24.83
N SER A 18 0.77 9.16 -25.72
CA SER A 18 0.29 8.82 -27.07
C SER A 18 -0.95 7.91 -27.02
N GLY A 19 -0.98 6.95 -26.08
CA GLY A 19 -2.16 6.12 -25.85
C GLY A 19 -3.36 6.93 -25.38
N ILE A 20 -3.16 7.85 -24.43
CA ILE A 20 -4.22 8.74 -23.92
C ILE A 20 -4.73 9.65 -25.05
N GLU A 21 -3.87 10.20 -25.87
CA GLU A 21 -4.25 11.04 -27.02
C GLU A 21 -5.05 10.26 -28.06
N LYS A 22 -4.71 8.98 -28.31
CA LYS A 22 -5.42 8.11 -29.25
C LYS A 22 -6.79 7.70 -28.72
N TYR A 23 -6.85 7.19 -27.49
CA TYR A 23 -8.05 6.55 -26.94
C TYR A 23 -8.94 7.49 -26.13
N LYS A 24 -8.46 8.66 -25.73
CA LYS A 24 -9.18 9.71 -24.99
C LYS A 24 -10.00 9.17 -23.82
N PRO A 25 -9.41 8.44 -22.87
CA PRO A 25 -10.15 7.89 -21.74
C PRO A 25 -10.67 9.01 -20.83
N ASP A 26 -11.79 8.79 -20.16
CA ASP A 26 -12.34 9.70 -19.15
C ASP A 26 -11.48 9.69 -17.86
N GLY A 27 -10.99 8.51 -17.47
CA GLY A 27 -10.14 8.30 -16.29
C GLY A 27 -8.87 7.54 -16.63
N PHE A 28 -7.78 7.85 -15.90
CA PHE A 28 -6.50 7.15 -16.03
C PHE A 28 -5.90 6.88 -14.67
N LEU A 29 -5.87 5.59 -14.29
CA LEU A 29 -5.43 5.14 -12.98
C LEU A 29 -4.08 4.44 -13.06
N MET A 30 -3.24 4.66 -12.05
CA MET A 30 -1.94 3.99 -11.90
C MET A 30 -1.74 3.54 -10.44
N GLY A 31 -1.02 2.44 -10.22
CA GLY A 31 -0.55 2.09 -8.89
C GLY A 31 0.46 3.12 -8.36
N ALA A 32 0.33 3.55 -7.12
CA ALA A 32 1.29 4.45 -6.43
C ALA A 32 2.55 3.69 -5.98
N THR A 33 3.07 2.82 -6.85
CA THR A 33 4.40 2.20 -6.72
C THR A 33 5.50 3.23 -6.95
N ALA A 34 6.76 2.89 -6.69
CA ALA A 34 7.89 3.78 -6.98
C ALA A 34 7.87 4.28 -8.45
N ILE A 35 7.63 3.37 -9.40
CA ILE A 35 7.51 3.71 -10.82
C ILE A 35 6.26 4.57 -11.09
N GLY A 36 5.10 4.23 -10.49
CA GLY A 36 3.87 5.00 -10.70
C GLY A 36 3.94 6.43 -10.15
N ARG A 37 4.62 6.60 -9.02
CA ARG A 37 4.85 7.92 -8.39
C ARG A 37 5.80 8.81 -9.21
N ASP A 38 6.72 8.23 -9.97
CA ASP A 38 7.58 8.97 -10.91
C ASP A 38 6.84 9.32 -12.21
N ARG A 39 6.26 8.32 -12.88
CA ARG A 39 5.65 8.52 -14.21
C ARG A 39 4.31 9.26 -14.18
N GLY A 40 3.51 9.10 -13.12
CA GLY A 40 2.18 9.70 -13.03
C GLY A 40 2.17 11.21 -13.19
N PRO A 41 2.93 11.96 -12.36
CA PRO A 41 3.06 13.40 -12.51
C PRO A 41 3.63 13.82 -13.87
N ARG A 42 4.53 13.00 -14.44
CA ARG A 42 5.14 13.30 -15.73
C ARG A 42 4.15 13.19 -16.88
N VAL A 43 3.31 12.15 -16.88
CA VAL A 43 2.21 12.00 -17.86
C VAL A 43 1.20 13.13 -17.70
N CYS A 44 0.76 13.38 -16.46
CA CYS A 44 -0.18 14.45 -16.12
C CYS A 44 0.27 15.82 -16.65
N ALA A 45 1.52 16.17 -16.40
CA ALA A 45 2.09 17.43 -16.90
C ALA A 45 2.15 17.49 -18.43
N ARG A 46 2.44 16.38 -19.10
CA ARG A 46 2.56 16.31 -20.56
C ARG A 46 1.23 16.49 -21.29
N ILE A 47 0.15 15.97 -20.71
CA ILE A 47 -1.20 16.06 -21.28
C ILE A 47 -2.05 17.20 -20.69
N HIS A 48 -1.45 18.01 -19.81
CA HIS A 48 -2.06 19.18 -19.18
C HIS A 48 -3.39 18.88 -18.46
N THR A 49 -3.40 17.89 -17.56
CA THR A 49 -4.54 17.53 -16.71
C THR A 49 -4.17 17.54 -15.23
N GLY A 50 -5.13 17.25 -14.34
CA GLY A 50 -4.91 17.10 -12.90
C GLY A 50 -4.60 15.66 -12.51
N LEU A 51 -3.76 15.47 -11.48
CA LEU A 51 -3.44 14.16 -10.88
C LEU A 51 -3.61 14.22 -9.36
N THR A 52 -4.42 13.34 -8.80
CA THR A 52 -4.45 13.11 -7.35
C THR A 52 -3.56 11.93 -7.00
N ALA A 53 -2.56 12.20 -6.15
CA ALA A 53 -1.55 11.20 -5.82
C ALA A 53 -1.88 10.44 -4.53
N ASP A 54 -1.55 9.13 -4.51
CA ASP A 54 -1.60 8.26 -3.33
C ASP A 54 -3.01 8.11 -2.74
N CYS A 55 -4.00 7.92 -3.62
CA CYS A 55 -5.39 7.76 -3.23
C CYS A 55 -5.60 6.45 -2.47
N THR A 56 -6.49 6.52 -1.49
CA THR A 56 -6.94 5.36 -0.70
C THR A 56 -8.37 4.94 -1.04
N GLN A 57 -9.15 5.83 -1.68
CA GLN A 57 -10.51 5.55 -2.12
C GLN A 57 -10.80 6.25 -3.44
N LEU A 58 -11.58 5.60 -4.31
CA LEU A 58 -12.08 6.12 -5.58
C LEU A 58 -13.57 5.85 -5.70
N GLU A 59 -14.31 6.86 -6.10
CA GLU A 59 -15.76 6.79 -6.30
C GLU A 59 -16.15 7.55 -7.56
N ILE A 60 -17.27 7.20 -8.14
CA ILE A 60 -17.93 8.01 -9.19
C ILE A 60 -19.08 8.75 -8.55
N GLY A 61 -19.09 10.06 -8.68
CA GLY A 61 -20.10 10.91 -8.06
C GLY A 61 -20.19 12.29 -8.70
N ASP A 62 -20.88 13.18 -8.03
CA ASP A 62 -21.13 14.53 -8.51
C ASP A 62 -20.14 15.54 -7.91
N CYS A 63 -19.77 16.54 -8.69
CA CYS A 63 -18.88 17.64 -8.26
C CYS A 63 -19.56 19.00 -8.54
N PRO A 64 -19.67 19.92 -7.56
CA PRO A 64 -19.27 19.73 -6.15
C PRO A 64 -20.14 18.67 -5.43
N LEU A 65 -19.58 18.03 -4.39
CA LEU A 65 -20.28 17.01 -3.57
C LEU A 65 -21.58 17.54 -2.94
N VAL A 66 -21.59 18.83 -2.62
CA VAL A 66 -22.78 19.56 -2.14
C VAL A 66 -23.12 20.61 -3.17
N PRO A 67 -24.36 20.68 -3.67
CA PRO A 67 -24.79 21.71 -4.61
C PRO A 67 -24.47 23.10 -4.04
N THR A 68 -23.72 23.88 -4.81
CA THR A 68 -23.27 25.22 -4.39
C THR A 68 -23.96 26.26 -5.28
N PRO A 69 -24.65 27.26 -4.73
CA PRO A 69 -25.28 28.32 -5.51
C PRO A 69 -24.31 28.97 -6.49
N GLY A 70 -24.71 29.07 -7.76
CA GLY A 70 -23.91 29.67 -8.83
C GLY A 70 -22.80 28.76 -9.41
N LYS A 71 -22.68 27.52 -8.97
CA LYS A 71 -21.80 26.50 -9.58
C LYS A 71 -22.62 25.43 -10.28
N GLU A 72 -22.27 25.13 -11.52
CA GLU A 72 -22.83 24.02 -12.26
C GLU A 72 -22.38 22.69 -11.62
N GLN A 73 -23.33 21.78 -11.38
CA GLN A 73 -23.02 20.45 -10.89
C GLN A 73 -22.64 19.57 -12.07
N LYS A 74 -21.46 18.98 -12.02
CA LYS A 74 -20.98 18.01 -13.01
C LYS A 74 -21.15 16.60 -12.48
N HIS A 75 -21.83 15.78 -13.26
CA HIS A 75 -22.15 14.39 -12.91
C HIS A 75 -21.06 13.42 -13.36
N ASN A 76 -21.03 12.24 -12.74
CA ASN A 76 -20.13 11.13 -13.10
C ASN A 76 -18.64 11.53 -13.09
N GLN A 77 -18.22 12.28 -12.07
CA GLN A 77 -16.82 12.65 -11.88
C GLN A 77 -16.10 11.61 -11.04
N LEU A 78 -14.81 11.42 -11.31
CA LEU A 78 -13.94 10.60 -10.45
C LEU A 78 -13.62 11.39 -9.18
N LEU A 79 -14.14 10.92 -8.05
CA LEU A 79 -13.87 11.46 -6.73
C LEU A 79 -12.70 10.68 -6.13
N MET A 80 -11.61 11.39 -5.86
CA MET A 80 -10.32 10.82 -5.50
C MET A 80 -9.98 11.18 -4.06
N THR A 81 -10.13 10.24 -3.14
CA THR A 81 -9.90 10.48 -1.72
C THR A 81 -8.49 10.04 -1.32
N ARG A 82 -7.81 10.90 -0.59
CA ARG A 82 -6.46 10.66 -0.08
C ARG A 82 -6.26 11.23 1.33
N PRO A 83 -5.39 10.62 2.16
CA PRO A 83 -4.94 11.23 3.40
C PRO A 83 -4.10 12.49 3.11
N ALA A 84 -4.31 13.54 3.90
CA ALA A 84 -3.56 14.78 3.87
C ALA A 84 -3.00 15.09 5.27
N PHE A 85 -1.96 15.93 5.35
CA PHE A 85 -1.41 16.46 6.60
C PHE A 85 -1.23 15.42 7.72
N GLY A 86 -0.39 14.41 7.48
CA GLY A 86 -0.03 13.41 8.50
C GLY A 86 -1.07 12.31 8.76
N GLY A 87 -2.11 12.22 7.93
CA GLY A 87 -3.13 11.16 8.03
C GLY A 87 -4.39 11.54 8.81
N ASN A 88 -4.39 12.66 9.54
CA ASN A 88 -5.54 13.10 10.35
C ASN A 88 -6.61 13.81 9.52
N THR A 89 -6.31 14.18 8.30
CA THR A 89 -7.25 14.85 7.41
C THR A 89 -7.39 14.04 6.12
N ILE A 90 -8.62 13.83 5.70
CA ILE A 90 -8.95 13.17 4.44
C ILE A 90 -9.45 14.25 3.47
N ALA A 91 -8.91 14.26 2.26
CA ALA A 91 -9.32 15.17 1.21
C ALA A 91 -9.88 14.39 0.02
N THR A 92 -11.11 14.70 -0.38
CA THR A 92 -11.72 14.22 -1.62
C THR A 92 -11.54 15.28 -2.71
N ILE A 93 -10.88 14.91 -3.79
CA ILE A 93 -10.46 15.79 -4.87
C ILE A 93 -11.15 15.34 -6.17
N ALA A 94 -11.60 16.28 -6.97
CA ALA A 94 -12.13 16.04 -8.31
C ALA A 94 -11.41 16.93 -9.34
N CYS A 95 -11.36 16.49 -10.59
CA CYS A 95 -10.80 17.22 -11.71
C CYS A 95 -11.86 17.36 -12.83
N PRO A 96 -12.89 18.19 -12.64
CA PRO A 96 -14.07 18.19 -13.52
C PRO A 96 -13.81 18.85 -14.88
N GLU A 97 -12.78 19.68 -15.03
CA GLU A 97 -12.55 20.48 -16.24
C GLU A 97 -11.66 19.77 -17.27
N PHE A 98 -10.83 18.83 -16.84
CA PHE A 98 -9.83 18.20 -17.69
C PHE A 98 -10.02 16.68 -17.81
N ARG A 99 -9.53 16.12 -18.92
CA ARG A 99 -9.54 14.67 -19.19
C ARG A 99 -8.16 14.21 -19.65
N PRO A 100 -7.78 12.98 -19.29
CA PRO A 100 -8.44 12.12 -18.31
C PRO A 100 -8.34 12.68 -16.89
N GLN A 101 -9.26 12.29 -16.02
CA GLN A 101 -9.11 12.48 -14.58
C GLN A 101 -8.11 11.45 -14.08
N MET A 102 -7.01 11.88 -13.45
CA MET A 102 -5.91 10.99 -13.13
C MET A 102 -5.75 10.78 -11.63
N ALA A 103 -5.47 9.53 -11.25
CA ALA A 103 -5.06 9.19 -9.89
C ALA A 103 -3.93 8.17 -9.87
N THR A 104 -3.05 8.29 -8.87
CA THR A 104 -2.27 7.15 -8.43
C THR A 104 -2.91 6.56 -7.18
N VAL A 105 -3.05 5.24 -7.14
CA VAL A 105 -3.74 4.51 -6.08
C VAL A 105 -2.73 3.72 -5.26
N ARG A 106 -2.78 3.85 -3.95
CA ARG A 106 -1.89 3.12 -3.05
C ARG A 106 -2.14 1.61 -3.19
N PRO A 107 -1.10 0.79 -3.40
CA PRO A 107 -1.27 -0.66 -3.42
C PRO A 107 -1.83 -1.20 -2.11
N GLY A 108 -2.70 -2.21 -2.20
CA GLY A 108 -3.24 -2.92 -1.04
C GLY A 108 -4.40 -2.24 -0.30
N VAL A 109 -4.82 -1.01 -0.67
CA VAL A 109 -5.89 -0.28 0.04
C VAL A 109 -7.31 -0.62 -0.45
N MET A 110 -7.45 -1.17 -1.65
CA MET A 110 -8.75 -1.57 -2.19
C MET A 110 -8.87 -3.07 -2.30
N GLN A 111 -10.04 -3.61 -1.96
CA GLN A 111 -10.31 -5.03 -2.13
C GLN A 111 -10.44 -5.39 -3.61
N LYS A 112 -9.83 -6.52 -3.97
CA LYS A 112 -9.99 -7.11 -5.29
C LYS A 112 -11.41 -7.65 -5.45
N LEU A 113 -12.09 -7.23 -6.52
CA LEU A 113 -13.40 -7.78 -6.85
C LEU A 113 -13.31 -9.26 -7.25
N PRO A 114 -14.40 -10.04 -7.06
CA PRO A 114 -14.48 -11.40 -7.57
C PRO A 114 -14.25 -11.44 -9.08
N ARG A 115 -13.59 -12.53 -9.55
CA ARG A 115 -13.34 -12.72 -10.97
C ARG A 115 -14.63 -13.07 -11.71
N GLU A 116 -14.97 -12.30 -12.74
CA GLU A 116 -16.05 -12.61 -13.68
C GLU A 116 -15.53 -13.53 -14.79
N ALA A 117 -15.85 -14.81 -14.73
CA ALA A 117 -15.29 -15.83 -15.64
C ALA A 117 -15.75 -15.65 -17.11
N GLY A 118 -16.90 -15.02 -17.34
CA GLY A 118 -17.47 -14.78 -18.69
C GLY A 118 -16.97 -13.52 -19.39
N ARG A 119 -16.22 -12.67 -18.71
CA ARG A 119 -15.77 -11.39 -19.26
C ARG A 119 -14.63 -11.60 -20.25
N LYS A 120 -14.80 -11.11 -21.48
CA LYS A 120 -13.77 -11.14 -22.52
C LYS A 120 -13.19 -9.73 -22.68
N ALA A 121 -11.87 -9.67 -22.85
CA ALA A 121 -11.16 -8.43 -23.19
C ALA A 121 -10.96 -8.35 -24.71
N GLU A 122 -11.16 -7.16 -25.27
CA GLU A 122 -10.67 -6.81 -26.59
C GLU A 122 -9.20 -6.38 -26.44
N ILE A 123 -8.31 -6.93 -27.28
CA ILE A 123 -6.87 -6.67 -27.23
C ILE A 123 -6.47 -6.00 -28.56
N GLU A 124 -5.93 -4.79 -28.48
CA GLU A 124 -5.41 -4.04 -29.60
C GLU A 124 -3.90 -3.85 -29.46
N GLU A 125 -3.15 -4.07 -30.55
CA GLU A 125 -1.73 -3.73 -30.61
C GLU A 125 -1.56 -2.22 -30.84
N PHE A 126 -0.76 -1.59 -29.97
CA PHE A 126 -0.47 -0.17 -30.04
C PHE A 126 1.02 0.09 -30.12
N ASN A 127 1.45 0.79 -31.18
CA ASN A 127 2.80 1.28 -31.33
C ASN A 127 2.84 2.79 -31.08
N PRO A 128 3.55 3.25 -30.02
CA PRO A 128 3.61 4.67 -29.68
C PRO A 128 4.50 5.51 -30.62
N GLY A 129 5.29 4.88 -31.52
CA GLY A 129 6.14 5.60 -32.46
C GLY A 129 7.27 6.37 -31.78
N PHE A 130 8.19 5.66 -31.10
CA PHE A 130 9.31 6.30 -30.41
C PHE A 130 10.20 7.11 -31.33
N VAL A 131 10.56 8.32 -30.88
CA VAL A 131 11.52 9.19 -31.57
C VAL A 131 12.89 9.18 -30.87
N PRO A 132 14.01 9.36 -31.62
CA PRO A 132 15.36 9.27 -31.02
C PRO A 132 15.60 10.16 -29.81
N ASN A 133 15.01 11.37 -29.79
CA ASN A 133 15.20 12.35 -28.72
C ASN A 133 14.53 11.98 -27.39
N GLU A 134 13.83 10.86 -27.29
CA GLU A 134 13.23 10.40 -26.04
C GLU A 134 14.14 9.47 -25.23
N LYS A 135 15.31 9.13 -25.79
CA LYS A 135 16.31 8.24 -25.18
C LYS A 135 17.45 9.05 -24.56
N TYR A 136 17.21 9.79 -23.47
CA TYR A 136 18.29 10.53 -22.81
C TYR A 136 19.03 9.72 -21.74
N VAL A 137 18.51 8.56 -21.35
CA VAL A 137 19.08 7.70 -20.31
C VAL A 137 19.23 6.31 -20.87
N GLU A 138 20.44 5.76 -20.80
CA GLU A 138 20.76 4.38 -21.09
C GLU A 138 20.94 3.62 -19.78
N ILE A 139 20.35 2.44 -19.68
CA ILE A 139 20.50 1.56 -18.53
C ILE A 139 21.76 0.71 -18.77
N MET A 140 22.80 0.98 -18.02
CA MET A 140 24.06 0.26 -18.13
C MET A 140 23.98 -1.11 -17.46
N GLU A 141 23.33 -1.18 -16.29
CA GLU A 141 23.20 -2.40 -15.51
C GLU A 141 21.93 -2.38 -14.65
N VAL A 142 21.30 -3.53 -14.48
CA VAL A 142 20.17 -3.74 -13.56
C VAL A 142 20.61 -4.74 -12.50
N VAL A 143 20.90 -4.25 -11.30
CA VAL A 143 21.23 -5.09 -10.14
C VAL A 143 19.93 -5.42 -9.38
N LYS A 144 19.49 -6.67 -9.48
CA LYS A 144 18.32 -7.16 -8.74
C LYS A 144 18.76 -7.59 -7.35
N ALA A 145 18.17 -6.98 -6.32
CA ALA A 145 18.29 -7.52 -4.97
C ALA A 145 17.62 -8.90 -4.92
N VAL A 146 18.36 -9.92 -4.51
CA VAL A 146 17.80 -11.25 -4.22
C VAL A 146 17.16 -11.17 -2.84
N SER A 147 15.87 -10.85 -2.79
CA SER A 147 15.10 -10.93 -1.56
C SER A 147 14.51 -12.35 -1.46
N ASN A 148 15.01 -13.14 -0.52
CA ASN A 148 14.44 -14.44 -0.15
C ASN A 148 13.26 -14.28 0.84
N VAL A 149 12.84 -13.04 1.12
CA VAL A 149 11.75 -12.74 2.07
C VAL A 149 10.45 -12.63 1.28
N ALA A 150 9.45 -13.41 1.69
CA ALA A 150 8.09 -13.28 1.15
C ALA A 150 7.59 -11.84 1.31
N ASP A 151 6.88 -11.32 0.30
CA ASP A 151 6.33 -9.98 0.39
C ASP A 151 5.27 -9.93 1.49
N ILE A 152 5.49 -9.06 2.50
CA ILE A 152 4.54 -8.88 3.61
C ILE A 152 3.17 -8.37 3.16
N MET A 153 3.05 -7.81 1.96
CA MET A 153 1.77 -7.36 1.40
C MET A 153 0.83 -8.51 1.04
N ASP A 154 1.39 -9.68 0.73
CA ASP A 154 0.61 -10.89 0.38
C ASP A 154 0.37 -11.82 1.58
N ALA A 155 0.93 -11.47 2.75
CA ALA A 155 0.83 -12.29 3.94
C ALA A 155 -0.59 -12.25 4.53
N LYS A 156 -1.16 -13.43 4.80
CA LYS A 156 -2.48 -13.54 5.46
C LYS A 156 -2.43 -13.27 6.96
N ILE A 157 -1.30 -13.53 7.59
CA ILE A 157 -1.07 -13.31 9.02
C ILE A 157 0.27 -12.60 9.17
N LEU A 158 0.27 -11.46 9.84
CA LEU A 158 1.48 -10.70 10.13
C LEU A 158 1.73 -10.62 11.64
N VAL A 159 2.99 -10.88 12.01
CA VAL A 159 3.50 -10.69 13.37
C VAL A 159 4.46 -9.49 13.34
N SER A 160 3.98 -8.33 13.74
CA SER A 160 4.71 -7.08 13.63
C SER A 160 5.35 -6.67 14.94
N GLY A 161 6.67 -6.46 14.93
CA GLY A 161 7.43 -6.00 16.08
C GLY A 161 7.68 -4.49 16.07
N GLY A 162 7.46 -3.84 17.21
CA GLY A 162 7.84 -2.45 17.45
C GLY A 162 9.16 -2.32 18.22
N ARG A 163 9.54 -1.08 18.50
CA ARG A 163 10.71 -0.78 19.36
C ARG A 163 10.57 -1.37 20.77
N GLY A 164 9.34 -1.63 21.23
CA GLY A 164 9.08 -2.27 22.51
C GLY A 164 9.58 -3.70 22.63
N VAL A 165 9.97 -4.36 21.53
CA VAL A 165 10.67 -5.66 21.52
C VAL A 165 12.04 -5.57 22.20
N GLY A 166 12.66 -4.39 22.22
CA GLY A 166 13.84 -4.07 23.03
C GLY A 166 15.19 -4.33 22.36
N SER A 167 15.33 -5.41 21.60
CA SER A 167 16.56 -5.72 20.87
C SER A 167 16.31 -6.55 19.61
N PRO A 168 17.24 -6.61 18.64
CA PRO A 168 17.11 -7.44 17.45
C PRO A 168 17.03 -8.96 17.79
N GLU A 169 17.71 -9.40 18.86
CA GLU A 169 17.71 -10.81 19.29
C GLU A 169 16.34 -11.25 19.78
N ASN A 170 15.59 -10.35 20.42
CA ASN A 170 14.25 -10.62 20.91
C ASN A 170 13.22 -10.84 19.80
N PHE A 171 13.54 -10.45 18.55
CA PHE A 171 12.69 -10.80 17.41
C PHE A 171 12.52 -12.29 17.22
N LYS A 172 13.41 -13.11 17.78
CA LYS A 172 13.29 -14.57 17.75
C LYS A 172 11.95 -15.06 18.31
N ILE A 173 11.42 -14.43 19.34
CA ILE A 173 10.11 -14.81 19.91
C ILE A 173 8.95 -14.53 18.93
N LEU A 174 9.10 -13.48 18.08
CA LEU A 174 8.13 -13.15 17.04
C LEU A 174 8.26 -14.09 15.85
N ASP A 175 9.49 -14.47 15.50
CA ASP A 175 9.76 -15.45 14.45
C ASP A 175 9.15 -16.81 14.82
N GLU A 176 9.30 -17.26 16.10
CA GLU A 176 8.70 -18.48 16.62
C GLU A 176 7.15 -18.44 16.63
N LEU A 177 6.56 -17.31 16.97
CA LEU A 177 5.11 -17.11 16.89
C LEU A 177 4.64 -17.17 15.45
N ALA A 178 5.31 -16.46 14.54
CA ALA A 178 4.98 -16.43 13.12
C ALA A 178 5.02 -17.86 12.52
N GLU A 179 6.06 -18.62 12.82
CA GLU A 179 6.17 -20.04 12.41
C GLU A 179 5.00 -20.86 12.96
N ALA A 180 4.70 -20.72 14.24
CA ALA A 180 3.62 -21.48 14.87
C ALA A 180 2.24 -21.23 14.26
N ILE A 181 1.97 -19.99 13.78
CA ILE A 181 0.68 -19.62 13.17
C ILE A 181 0.67 -19.74 11.64
N GLY A 182 1.84 -19.90 11.00
CA GLY A 182 2.00 -19.84 9.55
C GLY A 182 1.92 -18.42 9.01
N GLY A 183 2.44 -17.45 9.78
CA GLY A 183 2.49 -16.05 9.45
C GLY A 183 3.87 -15.57 8.99
N THR A 184 3.98 -14.28 8.73
CA THR A 184 5.22 -13.60 8.33
C THR A 184 5.56 -12.49 9.33
N VAL A 185 6.84 -12.33 9.65
CA VAL A 185 7.29 -11.25 10.54
C VAL A 185 7.40 -9.96 9.77
N SER A 186 6.94 -8.87 10.40
CA SER A 186 7.08 -7.50 9.92
C SER A 186 7.52 -6.58 11.06
N CYS A 187 7.71 -5.29 10.79
CA CYS A 187 8.18 -4.38 11.81
C CYS A 187 7.69 -2.93 11.60
N SER A 188 7.78 -2.14 12.66
CA SER A 188 7.56 -0.70 12.59
C SER A 188 8.80 0.04 12.06
N ARG A 189 8.61 1.29 11.62
CA ARG A 189 9.70 2.18 11.17
C ARG A 189 10.83 2.31 12.21
N ALA A 190 10.49 2.44 13.49
CA ALA A 190 11.49 2.59 14.55
C ALA A 190 12.47 1.40 14.67
N VAL A 191 12.05 0.21 14.27
CA VAL A 191 12.88 -1.01 14.19
C VAL A 191 13.83 -0.94 13.00
N VAL A 192 13.37 -0.43 11.87
CA VAL A 192 14.19 -0.23 10.66
C VAL A 192 15.22 0.88 10.89
N ASP A 193 14.81 2.00 11.47
CA ASP A 193 15.70 3.12 11.80
C ASP A 193 16.79 2.71 12.81
N ALA A 194 16.49 1.73 13.69
CA ALA A 194 17.48 1.11 14.60
C ALA A 194 18.36 0.03 13.94
N GLY A 195 18.14 -0.29 12.66
CA GLY A 195 18.92 -1.30 11.93
C GLY A 195 18.62 -2.75 12.31
N TRP A 196 17.51 -3.04 13.03
CA TRP A 196 17.20 -4.39 13.50
C TRP A 196 16.58 -5.28 12.42
N LYS A 197 15.79 -4.70 11.52
CA LYS A 197 15.17 -5.41 10.39
C LYS A 197 15.26 -4.54 9.12
N PRO A 198 15.25 -5.16 7.92
CA PRO A 198 15.35 -4.44 6.67
C PRO A 198 14.04 -3.67 6.37
N LYS A 199 14.16 -2.62 5.53
CA LYS A 199 13.05 -1.74 5.14
C LYS A 199 11.90 -2.49 4.43
N ASP A 200 12.18 -3.58 3.76
CA ASP A 200 11.18 -4.40 3.05
C ASP A 200 10.14 -5.02 3.98
N LEU A 201 10.44 -5.13 5.29
CA LEU A 201 9.53 -5.60 6.33
C LEU A 201 8.80 -4.46 7.06
N GLN A 202 9.03 -3.20 6.67
CA GLN A 202 8.43 -2.06 7.34
C GLN A 202 6.95 -1.91 6.96
N VAL A 203 6.09 -1.88 7.97
CA VAL A 203 4.67 -1.52 7.85
C VAL A 203 4.48 -0.06 8.25
N GLY A 204 3.64 0.67 7.51
CA GLY A 204 3.26 2.05 7.79
C GLY A 204 3.27 2.94 6.55
N GLN A 205 2.95 4.20 6.72
CA GLN A 205 2.81 5.20 5.65
C GLN A 205 4.06 5.34 4.75
N THR A 206 5.25 5.20 5.33
CA THR A 206 6.54 5.26 4.60
C THR A 206 7.13 3.90 4.27
N GLY A 207 6.45 2.83 4.67
CA GLY A 207 6.75 1.44 4.37
C GLY A 207 5.70 0.83 3.45
N LYS A 208 5.34 -0.42 3.72
CA LYS A 208 4.27 -1.13 3.02
C LYS A 208 2.93 -0.95 3.75
N THR A 209 1.87 -0.78 3.00
CA THR A 209 0.50 -0.90 3.49
C THR A 209 0.08 -2.35 3.33
N VAL A 210 -0.43 -2.95 4.40
CA VAL A 210 -0.77 -4.38 4.49
C VAL A 210 -2.22 -4.54 4.94
N ARG A 211 -2.84 -5.65 4.52
CA ARG A 211 -4.21 -6.00 4.90
C ARG A 211 -4.32 -7.51 5.15
N PRO A 212 -3.66 -8.02 6.19
CA PRO A 212 -3.76 -9.43 6.57
C PRO A 212 -5.13 -9.73 7.21
N HIS A 213 -5.48 -11.01 7.26
CA HIS A 213 -6.62 -11.45 8.08
C HIS A 213 -6.35 -11.27 9.58
N VAL A 214 -5.08 -11.43 10.01
CA VAL A 214 -4.70 -11.19 11.41
C VAL A 214 -3.40 -10.41 11.47
N TYR A 215 -3.41 -9.30 12.19
CA TYR A 215 -2.25 -8.46 12.46
C TYR A 215 -1.91 -8.47 13.96
N PHE A 216 -0.78 -9.04 14.33
CA PHE A 216 -0.25 -8.94 15.69
C PHE A 216 0.64 -7.71 15.81
N ALA A 217 0.23 -6.74 16.62
CA ALA A 217 1.00 -5.53 16.95
C ALA A 217 1.72 -5.73 18.29
N ILE A 218 2.99 -6.16 18.25
CA ILE A 218 3.74 -6.54 19.45
C ILE A 218 4.79 -5.46 19.79
N GLY A 219 4.62 -4.81 20.94
CA GLY A 219 5.52 -3.72 21.37
C GLY A 219 5.50 -2.50 20.44
N ILE A 220 4.37 -2.27 19.77
CA ILE A 220 4.12 -1.14 18.87
C ILE A 220 3.30 -0.10 19.61
N SER A 221 3.68 1.18 19.53
CA SER A 221 2.99 2.27 20.22
C SER A 221 1.66 2.66 19.59
N GLY A 222 1.49 2.48 18.28
CA GLY A 222 0.28 2.92 17.57
C GLY A 222 0.37 4.34 17.02
N ALA A 223 1.58 4.80 16.65
CA ALA A 223 1.71 6.07 15.93
C ALA A 223 0.88 6.03 14.65
N ILE A 224 0.19 7.14 14.33
CA ILE A 224 -0.73 7.28 13.18
C ILE A 224 -0.10 6.79 11.88
N GLN A 225 1.19 7.08 11.66
CA GLN A 225 1.91 6.67 10.46
C GLN A 225 2.09 5.15 10.36
N HIS A 226 2.08 4.43 11.49
CA HIS A 226 2.09 2.97 11.50
C HIS A 226 0.68 2.42 11.29
N VAL A 227 -0.29 2.97 12.01
CA VAL A 227 -1.71 2.59 11.95
C VAL A 227 -2.24 2.71 10.53
N ALA A 228 -1.96 3.81 9.83
CA ALA A 228 -2.33 4.01 8.42
C ALA A 228 -1.80 2.94 7.44
N GLY A 229 -0.86 2.11 7.88
CA GLY A 229 -0.34 0.98 7.09
C GLY A 229 -0.97 -0.36 7.41
N MET A 230 -1.82 -0.49 8.45
CA MET A 230 -2.34 -1.77 8.91
C MET A 230 -3.78 -1.74 9.44
N GLU A 231 -4.39 -0.57 9.58
CA GLU A 231 -5.74 -0.40 10.14
C GLU A 231 -6.85 -1.17 9.40
N GLU A 232 -6.63 -1.46 8.12
CA GLU A 232 -7.56 -2.23 7.29
C GLU A 232 -7.39 -3.76 7.44
N SER A 233 -6.64 -4.24 8.45
CA SER A 233 -6.56 -5.67 8.78
C SER A 233 -7.90 -6.18 9.30
N ASP A 234 -8.26 -7.45 9.01
CA ASP A 234 -9.56 -7.98 9.43
C ASP A 234 -9.64 -8.15 10.97
N ILE A 235 -8.51 -8.49 11.61
CA ILE A 235 -8.38 -8.60 13.09
C ILE A 235 -7.03 -8.05 13.51
N ILE A 236 -7.04 -7.14 14.48
CA ILE A 236 -5.84 -6.54 15.09
C ILE A 236 -5.72 -7.00 16.54
N ILE A 237 -4.58 -7.64 16.86
CA ILE A 237 -4.26 -8.10 18.21
C ILE A 237 -3.05 -7.34 18.72
N ALA A 238 -3.21 -6.51 19.76
CA ALA A 238 -2.14 -5.69 20.31
C ALA A 238 -1.60 -6.27 21.64
N ILE A 239 -0.27 -6.30 21.76
CA ILE A 239 0.43 -6.64 23.00
C ILE A 239 1.37 -5.50 23.34
N ASN A 240 1.13 -4.78 24.42
CA ASN A 240 1.97 -3.69 24.90
C ASN A 240 1.97 -3.64 26.43
N LYS A 241 3.09 -3.23 27.00
CA LYS A 241 3.20 -3.02 28.47
C LYS A 241 2.56 -1.71 28.93
N ASP A 242 2.41 -0.75 28.03
CA ASP A 242 1.80 0.55 28.27
C ASP A 242 0.31 0.47 27.92
N GLU A 243 -0.55 0.52 28.93
CA GLU A 243 -2.00 0.46 28.78
C GLU A 243 -2.58 1.68 28.05
N SER A 244 -1.86 2.79 28.05
CA SER A 244 -2.25 4.03 27.35
C SER A 244 -1.75 4.11 25.91
N ALA A 245 -1.10 3.06 25.40
CA ALA A 245 -0.57 3.05 24.04
C ALA A 245 -1.68 3.17 22.99
N PRO A 246 -1.63 4.15 22.07
CA PRO A 246 -2.67 4.38 21.05
C PRO A 246 -2.97 3.18 20.16
N ILE A 247 -2.12 2.16 20.13
CA ILE A 247 -2.39 0.92 19.39
C ILE A 247 -3.64 0.20 19.88
N PHE A 248 -4.01 0.39 21.15
CA PHE A 248 -5.20 -0.22 21.71
C PHE A 248 -6.49 0.43 21.22
N ASP A 249 -6.44 1.68 20.73
CA ASP A 249 -7.61 2.38 20.16
C ASP A 249 -8.09 1.73 18.85
N VAL A 250 -7.19 1.02 18.15
CA VAL A 250 -7.48 0.37 16.87
C VAL A 250 -7.45 -1.16 16.96
N ALA A 251 -7.12 -1.73 18.11
CA ALA A 251 -7.04 -3.17 18.31
C ALA A 251 -8.41 -3.78 18.63
N ASP A 252 -8.75 -4.90 17.97
CA ASP A 252 -9.92 -5.73 18.35
C ASP A 252 -9.68 -6.48 19.65
N TYR A 253 -8.43 -6.87 19.90
CA TYR A 253 -8.00 -7.53 21.13
C TYR A 253 -6.71 -6.91 21.67
N GLY A 254 -6.74 -6.47 22.91
CA GLY A 254 -5.61 -5.87 23.61
C GLY A 254 -5.14 -6.70 24.79
N VAL A 255 -3.84 -6.93 24.91
CA VAL A 255 -3.23 -7.56 26.08
C VAL A 255 -2.18 -6.62 26.67
N VAL A 256 -2.45 -6.11 27.86
CA VAL A 256 -1.50 -5.25 28.59
C VAL A 256 -0.53 -6.12 29.37
N GLY A 257 0.76 -6.05 29.04
CA GLY A 257 1.79 -6.80 29.74
C GLY A 257 3.12 -6.94 29.01
N ASP A 258 4.02 -7.70 29.61
CA ASP A 258 5.35 -7.95 29.07
C ASP A 258 5.30 -8.98 27.94
N LEU A 259 5.63 -8.52 26.74
CA LEU A 259 5.65 -9.36 25.52
C LEU A 259 6.58 -10.57 25.66
N ASN A 260 7.70 -10.44 26.42
CA ASN A 260 8.63 -11.56 26.63
C ASN A 260 8.04 -12.70 27.46
N LYS A 261 6.96 -12.43 28.21
CA LYS A 261 6.20 -13.46 28.97
C LYS A 261 5.00 -13.93 28.18
N ILE A 262 4.28 -13.01 27.54
CA ILE A 262 3.00 -13.30 26.88
C ILE A 262 3.21 -14.07 25.56
N VAL A 263 4.14 -13.61 24.71
CA VAL A 263 4.32 -14.19 23.36
C VAL A 263 4.75 -15.67 23.41
N PRO A 264 5.71 -16.09 24.25
CA PRO A 264 6.05 -17.52 24.33
C PRO A 264 4.88 -18.40 24.81
N VAL A 265 4.10 -17.93 25.79
CA VAL A 265 2.91 -18.66 26.28
C VAL A 265 1.85 -18.76 25.20
N LEU A 266 1.61 -17.67 24.46
CA LEU A 266 0.69 -17.65 23.32
C LEU A 266 1.13 -18.65 22.25
N THR A 267 2.42 -18.63 21.90
CA THR A 267 3.01 -19.54 20.92
C THR A 267 2.80 -21.03 21.32
N GLN A 268 3.05 -21.33 22.59
CA GLN A 268 2.85 -22.70 23.08
C GLN A 268 1.37 -23.13 23.02
N LYS A 269 0.45 -22.27 23.47
CA LYS A 269 -0.98 -22.56 23.41
C LYS A 269 -1.49 -22.76 21.97
N ILE A 270 -0.97 -22.00 21.03
CA ILE A 270 -1.30 -22.17 19.61
C ILE A 270 -0.81 -23.52 19.09
N LYS A 271 0.43 -23.93 19.43
CA LYS A 271 0.97 -25.23 19.06
C LYS A 271 0.14 -26.38 19.65
N GLU A 272 -0.25 -26.26 20.93
CA GLU A 272 -1.12 -27.25 21.60
C GLU A 272 -2.50 -27.33 20.94
N ALA A 273 -3.13 -26.18 20.63
CA ALA A 273 -4.42 -26.15 19.96
C ALA A 273 -4.38 -26.74 18.54
N LYS A 274 -3.30 -26.49 17.77
CA LYS A 274 -3.10 -27.10 16.45
C LYS A 274 -2.91 -28.60 16.54
N ALA A 275 -2.13 -29.08 17.51
CA ALA A 275 -1.94 -30.50 17.73
C ALA A 275 -3.25 -31.20 18.12
N ALA A 276 -4.08 -30.60 18.97
CA ALA A 276 -5.40 -31.11 19.34
C ALA A 276 -6.40 -31.09 18.17
N ALA A 277 -6.28 -30.15 17.23
CA ALA A 277 -7.13 -30.08 16.04
C ALA A 277 -6.67 -30.99 14.89
N GLY A 278 -5.59 -31.74 15.06
CA GLY A 278 -5.06 -32.67 14.04
C GLY A 278 -4.50 -31.99 12.80
N LYS A 279 -4.06 -30.75 12.92
CA LYS A 279 -3.49 -29.95 11.84
C LYS A 279 -2.03 -29.59 12.08
#